data_a5a6bc8aef4cae26f1e1eb9e5b55472c
#
_entry.id   a5a6bc8aef4cae26f1e1eb9e5b55472c
#
_cell.length_a   1.000
_cell.length_b   1.000
_cell.length_c   1.000
_cell.angle_alpha   90.00
_cell.angle_beta   90.00
_cell.angle_gamma   90.00
#
_symmetry.space_group_name_H-M   'P 1'
#
loop_
_entity.id
_entity.type
_entity.pdbx_description
1 polymer ?
#
loop_
_entity_poly.entity_id
_entity_poly.type
_entity_poly.pdbx_seq_one_letter_code
_entity_poly.pdbx_strand_id
1 'polypeptide(L)'
;MPAKNHDMDPNSHMDNDSRVWEEMISGREYDATHPYLLEKLNATKDRIWEYNKLRPSMLKERNELLRELLGQSDEDTFINQPFYCDYGCNICVGRRFFANFNFTVLDEAPVTVGNDCFIGPNVSIYTACHSTDPVERNSRREWAKPVTIGDNVWIGGSVTILPGVTIGSNVTIGAGSVVVKDIPDGCVAVGNPCRVVKFLEKE
;
A
#
# COMPACT_ATOMS: atom_id res chain seq x y z
N MET A 1 -5.79 31.95 42.70
CA MET A 1 -6.39 31.16 41.59
C MET A 1 -5.29 30.83 40.59
N PRO A 2 -4.93 29.57 40.37
CA PRO A 2 -3.91 29.23 39.40
C PRO A 2 -4.49 29.29 37.98
N ALA A 3 -3.72 29.86 37.08
CA ALA A 3 -4.04 29.98 35.67
C ALA A 3 -4.18 28.58 35.00
N LYS A 4 -5.27 28.39 34.26
CA LYS A 4 -5.47 27.20 33.43
C LYS A 4 -4.44 27.22 32.29
N ASN A 5 -3.53 26.25 32.29
CA ASN A 5 -2.75 25.92 31.09
C ASN A 5 -3.74 25.52 30.00
N HIS A 6 -3.80 26.32 28.94
CA HIS A 6 -4.37 25.88 27.68
C HIS A 6 -3.35 24.91 27.07
N ASP A 7 -3.70 23.63 27.07
CA ASP A 7 -3.04 22.65 26.22
C ASP A 7 -3.20 23.14 24.78
N MET A 8 -2.12 23.65 24.18
CA MET A 8 -2.09 24.00 22.78
C MET A 8 -2.17 22.70 21.98
N ASP A 9 -3.21 22.58 21.15
CA ASP A 9 -3.33 21.52 20.16
C ASP A 9 -2.08 21.56 19.27
N PRO A 10 -1.26 20.48 19.21
CA PRO A 10 -0.06 20.44 18.40
C PRO A 10 -0.32 20.65 16.89
N ASN A 11 -1.55 20.56 16.42
CA ASN A 11 -1.95 20.77 15.03
C ASN A 11 -2.34 22.23 14.70
N SER A 12 -2.24 23.18 15.62
CA SER A 12 -2.72 24.55 15.41
C SER A 12 -1.94 25.38 14.38
N HIS A 13 -0.85 24.85 13.81
CA HIS A 13 0.00 25.53 12.82
C HIS A 13 0.11 24.83 11.46
N MET A 14 -0.57 23.69 11.24
CA MET A 14 -0.60 23.03 9.94
C MET A 14 -1.57 23.74 9.00
N ASP A 15 -1.17 23.97 7.75
CA ASP A 15 -2.10 24.39 6.73
C ASP A 15 -3.15 23.31 6.43
N ASN A 16 -4.23 23.68 5.78
CA ASN A 16 -5.35 22.76 5.53
C ASN A 16 -4.95 21.57 4.64
N ASP A 17 -4.00 21.75 3.74
CA ASP A 17 -3.50 20.72 2.83
C ASP A 17 -2.66 19.68 3.58
N SER A 18 -1.75 20.13 4.43
CA SER A 18 -0.96 19.24 5.30
C SER A 18 -1.85 18.47 6.27
N ARG A 19 -2.91 19.10 6.78
CA ARG A 19 -3.85 18.44 7.69
C ARG A 19 -4.63 17.32 7.03
N VAL A 20 -5.20 17.52 5.85
CA VAL A 20 -5.96 16.47 5.15
C VAL A 20 -5.06 15.30 4.75
N TRP A 21 -3.80 15.55 4.38
CA TRP A 21 -2.81 14.51 4.13
C TRP A 21 -2.53 13.67 5.37
N GLU A 22 -2.27 14.32 6.51
CA GLU A 22 -2.05 13.65 7.79
C GLU A 22 -3.28 12.86 8.28
N GLU A 23 -4.48 13.36 8.05
CA GLU A 23 -5.72 12.65 8.33
C GLU A 23 -5.78 11.35 7.53
N MET A 24 -5.53 11.41 6.22
CA MET A 24 -5.52 10.25 5.33
C MET A 24 -4.49 9.19 5.75
N ILE A 25 -3.22 9.56 5.82
CA ILE A 25 -2.14 8.59 6.09
C ILE A 25 -2.16 8.02 7.51
N SER A 26 -2.76 8.74 8.48
CA SER A 26 -2.92 8.26 9.86
C SER A 26 -4.15 7.38 10.08
N GLY A 27 -4.95 7.14 9.04
CA GLY A 27 -6.16 6.32 9.11
C GLY A 27 -7.36 7.01 9.74
N ARG A 28 -7.29 8.34 9.94
CA ARG A 28 -8.46 9.14 10.31
C ARG A 28 -9.38 9.33 9.11
N GLU A 29 -10.61 9.71 9.39
CA GLU A 29 -11.56 10.04 8.36
C GLU A 29 -11.17 11.35 7.66
N TYR A 30 -11.18 11.35 6.32
CA TYR A 30 -10.82 12.49 5.48
C TYR A 30 -11.79 12.66 4.30
N ASP A 31 -11.75 13.82 3.65
CA ASP A 31 -12.50 14.11 2.43
C ASP A 31 -11.66 13.71 1.20
N ALA A 32 -12.01 12.60 0.56
CA ALA A 32 -11.32 12.10 -0.64
C ALA A 32 -11.42 13.06 -1.85
N THR A 33 -12.33 14.03 -1.81
CA THR A 33 -12.50 15.02 -2.88
C THR A 33 -11.71 16.31 -2.66
N HIS A 34 -10.90 16.39 -1.58
CA HIS A 34 -10.10 17.57 -1.29
C HIS A 34 -9.15 17.89 -2.44
N PRO A 35 -9.11 19.13 -2.95
CA PRO A 35 -8.34 19.51 -4.14
C PRO A 35 -6.87 19.11 -4.08
N TYR A 36 -6.22 19.27 -2.93
CA TYR A 36 -4.82 18.88 -2.72
C TYR A 36 -4.58 17.37 -2.92
N LEU A 37 -5.48 16.51 -2.42
CA LEU A 37 -5.37 15.07 -2.61
C LEU A 37 -5.57 14.70 -4.08
N LEU A 38 -6.55 15.31 -4.76
CA LEU A 38 -6.80 15.07 -6.18
C LEU A 38 -5.63 15.53 -7.06
N GLU A 39 -4.98 16.66 -6.74
CA GLU A 39 -3.78 17.13 -7.45
C GLU A 39 -2.65 16.09 -7.33
N LYS A 40 -2.33 15.62 -6.12
CA LYS A 40 -1.31 14.58 -5.89
C LYS A 40 -1.64 13.28 -6.62
N LEU A 41 -2.88 12.84 -6.52
CA LEU A 41 -3.37 11.63 -7.20
C LEU A 41 -3.18 11.73 -8.72
N ASN A 42 -3.52 12.87 -9.33
CA ASN A 42 -3.36 13.07 -10.77
C ASN A 42 -1.88 13.14 -11.17
N ALA A 43 -1.05 13.83 -10.40
CA ALA A 43 0.40 13.87 -10.65
C ALA A 43 1.03 12.46 -10.60
N THR A 44 0.61 11.61 -9.67
CA THR A 44 1.03 10.21 -9.61
C THR A 44 0.55 9.42 -10.82
N LYS A 45 -0.70 9.59 -11.24
CA LYS A 45 -1.25 8.90 -12.44
C LYS A 45 -0.50 9.26 -13.70
N ASP A 46 -0.07 10.51 -13.86
CA ASP A 46 0.76 10.93 -14.99
C ASP A 46 2.13 10.22 -14.98
N ARG A 47 2.78 10.12 -13.81
CA ARG A 47 4.04 9.39 -13.65
C ARG A 47 3.90 7.89 -13.92
N ILE A 48 2.83 7.27 -13.45
CA ILE A 48 2.51 5.87 -13.73
C ILE A 48 2.30 5.66 -15.24
N TRP A 49 1.62 6.59 -15.89
CA TRP A 49 1.43 6.54 -17.34
C TRP A 49 2.79 6.59 -18.08
N GLU A 50 3.72 7.44 -17.66
CA GLU A 50 5.08 7.49 -18.20
C GLU A 50 5.81 6.17 -17.95
N TYR A 51 5.79 5.67 -16.70
CA TYR A 51 6.41 4.39 -16.36
C TYR A 51 5.89 3.24 -17.22
N ASN A 52 4.58 3.12 -17.36
CA ASN A 52 3.95 2.02 -18.09
C ASN A 52 4.19 2.06 -19.61
N LYS A 53 4.64 3.17 -20.15
CA LYS A 53 5.01 3.33 -21.58
C LYS A 53 6.48 3.09 -21.90
N LEU A 54 7.34 3.02 -20.91
CA LEU A 54 8.74 2.69 -21.12
C LEU A 54 8.87 1.28 -21.70
N ARG A 55 9.83 1.11 -22.62
CA ARG A 55 10.14 -0.23 -23.15
C ARG A 55 10.70 -1.10 -22.03
N PRO A 56 10.36 -2.40 -21.99
CA PRO A 56 10.86 -3.31 -20.95
C PRO A 56 12.39 -3.35 -20.83
N SER A 57 13.13 -3.09 -21.90
CA SER A 57 14.59 -3.05 -21.94
C SER A 57 15.23 -1.81 -21.35
N MET A 58 14.45 -0.74 -21.06
CA MET A 58 14.91 0.52 -20.45
C MET A 58 14.95 0.39 -18.92
N LEU A 59 15.79 -0.52 -18.41
CA LEU A 59 15.81 -0.87 -16.99
C LEU A 59 16.24 0.31 -16.10
N LYS A 60 17.21 1.10 -16.58
CA LYS A 60 17.72 2.24 -15.81
C LYS A 60 16.64 3.30 -15.64
N GLU A 61 16.00 3.71 -16.70
CA GLU A 61 14.95 4.73 -16.72
C GLU A 61 13.72 4.27 -15.90
N ARG A 62 13.38 2.97 -16.00
CA ARG A 62 12.31 2.38 -15.18
C ARG A 62 12.63 2.46 -13.67
N ASN A 63 13.85 2.11 -13.29
CA ASN A 63 14.27 2.16 -11.88
C ASN A 63 14.37 3.60 -11.36
N GLU A 64 14.78 4.55 -12.20
CA GLU A 64 14.78 5.98 -11.84
C GLU A 64 13.37 6.48 -11.55
N LEU A 65 12.39 6.18 -12.43
CA LEU A 65 11.00 6.55 -12.21
C LEU A 65 10.39 5.87 -10.97
N LEU A 66 10.70 4.59 -10.70
CA LEU A 66 10.23 3.91 -9.50
C LEU A 66 10.76 4.58 -8.23
N ARG A 67 12.04 4.98 -8.19
CA ARG A 67 12.63 5.69 -7.05
C ARG A 67 12.01 7.05 -6.80
N GLU A 68 11.56 7.72 -7.86
CA GLU A 68 10.86 9.01 -7.73
C GLU A 68 9.40 8.83 -7.31
N LEU A 69 8.77 7.71 -7.68
CA LEU A 69 7.37 7.41 -7.45
C LEU A 69 7.13 6.83 -6.06
N LEU A 70 7.97 5.86 -5.65
CA LEU A 70 7.79 5.13 -4.39
C LEU A 70 8.41 5.91 -3.21
N GLY A 71 7.80 5.76 -2.03
CA GLY A 71 8.32 6.34 -0.79
C GLY A 71 9.68 5.78 -0.42
N GLN A 72 9.87 4.48 -0.68
CA GLN A 72 11.18 3.82 -0.55
C GLN A 72 11.28 2.64 -1.51
N SER A 73 12.41 2.55 -2.20
CA SER A 73 12.78 1.39 -3.03
C SER A 73 14.30 1.28 -3.11
N ASP A 74 14.79 0.09 -3.44
CA ASP A 74 16.23 -0.18 -3.65
C ASP A 74 16.55 -0.20 -5.14
N GLU A 75 17.85 -0.20 -5.48
CA GLU A 75 18.33 -0.35 -6.87
C GLU A 75 17.94 -1.69 -7.50
N ASP A 76 17.75 -2.73 -6.67
CA ASP A 76 17.28 -4.06 -7.07
C ASP A 76 15.74 -4.19 -7.13
N THR A 77 15.01 -3.10 -6.94
CA THR A 77 13.54 -3.12 -7.06
C THR A 77 13.13 -3.33 -8.50
N PHE A 78 12.30 -4.34 -8.74
CA PHE A 78 11.81 -4.66 -10.07
C PHE A 78 10.29 -4.84 -10.07
N ILE A 79 9.59 -4.01 -10.85
CA ILE A 79 8.14 -4.11 -11.04
C ILE A 79 7.87 -4.26 -12.54
N ASN A 80 7.18 -5.32 -12.96
CA ASN A 80 6.74 -5.45 -14.33
C ASN A 80 5.57 -4.52 -14.64
N GLN A 81 5.60 -3.97 -15.82
CA GLN A 81 4.51 -3.12 -16.35
C GLN A 81 3.34 -3.98 -16.88
N PRO A 82 2.09 -3.50 -16.77
CA PRO A 82 1.73 -2.26 -16.09
C PRO A 82 1.73 -2.39 -14.57
N PHE A 83 2.01 -1.26 -13.90
CA PHE A 83 1.90 -1.06 -12.47
C PHE A 83 0.94 0.09 -12.19
N TYR A 84 0.18 0.03 -11.08
CA TYR A 84 -0.77 1.06 -10.68
C TYR A 84 -0.71 1.32 -9.19
N CYS A 85 -0.75 2.61 -8.82
CA CYS A 85 -0.94 3.05 -7.43
C CYS A 85 -1.68 4.39 -7.40
N ASP A 86 -2.10 4.84 -6.22
CA ASP A 86 -2.78 6.12 -6.06
C ASP A 86 -1.79 7.24 -5.77
N TYR A 87 -0.94 7.12 -4.78
CA TYR A 87 0.04 8.14 -4.42
C TYR A 87 1.49 7.71 -4.63
N GLY A 88 1.79 6.43 -4.55
CA GLY A 88 3.13 5.86 -4.69
C GLY A 88 4.04 6.16 -3.51
N CYS A 89 4.07 7.40 -3.05
CA CYS A 89 4.94 7.83 -1.95
C CYS A 89 4.63 7.17 -0.60
N ASN A 90 3.48 6.52 -0.44
CA ASN A 90 3.13 5.73 0.74
C ASN A 90 3.54 4.25 0.62
N ILE A 91 4.17 3.86 -0.50
CA ILE A 91 4.65 2.48 -0.73
C ILE A 91 6.13 2.42 -0.43
N CYS A 92 6.52 1.61 0.55
CA CYS A 92 7.90 1.33 0.90
C CYS A 92 8.19 -0.15 0.65
N VAL A 93 9.20 -0.45 -0.18
CA VAL A 93 9.63 -1.82 -0.45
C VAL A 93 11.10 -2.01 -0.08
N GLY A 94 11.41 -3.18 0.45
CA GLY A 94 12.75 -3.57 0.84
C GLY A 94 13.61 -4.02 -0.35
N ARG A 95 14.80 -4.56 -0.02
CA ARG A 95 15.79 -5.01 -1.02
C ARG A 95 15.28 -6.25 -1.77
N ARG A 96 15.68 -6.35 -3.04
CA ARG A 96 15.36 -7.49 -3.93
C ARG A 96 13.85 -7.73 -4.06
N PHE A 97 13.09 -6.65 -4.04
CA PHE A 97 11.65 -6.70 -4.27
C PHE A 97 11.35 -6.96 -5.74
N PHE A 98 10.52 -7.95 -6.00
CA PHE A 98 10.02 -8.28 -7.35
C PHE A 98 8.49 -8.27 -7.38
N ALA A 99 7.91 -7.54 -8.33
CA ALA A 99 6.48 -7.64 -8.64
C ALA A 99 6.26 -7.96 -10.12
N ASN A 100 5.34 -8.87 -10.37
CA ASN A 100 4.93 -9.28 -11.71
C ASN A 100 3.86 -8.33 -12.28
N PHE A 101 3.33 -8.63 -13.48
CA PHE A 101 2.40 -7.79 -14.23
C PHE A 101 1.12 -7.45 -13.47
N ASN A 102 0.59 -6.23 -13.70
CA ASN A 102 -0.66 -5.74 -13.10
C ASN A 102 -0.63 -5.71 -11.57
N PHE A 103 0.51 -5.42 -10.98
CA PHE A 103 0.57 -5.12 -9.56
C PHE A 103 -0.16 -3.80 -9.31
N THR A 104 -1.12 -3.79 -8.35
CA THR A 104 -1.96 -2.64 -8.06
C THR A 104 -1.94 -2.36 -6.56
N VAL A 105 -1.66 -1.12 -6.17
CA VAL A 105 -1.65 -0.71 -4.76
C VAL A 105 -2.46 0.57 -4.61
N LEU A 106 -3.57 0.52 -3.85
CA LEU A 106 -4.30 1.71 -3.43
C LEU A 106 -3.71 2.13 -2.09
N ASP A 107 -2.85 3.16 -2.11
CA ASP A 107 -1.94 3.52 -1.02
C ASP A 107 -2.34 4.83 -0.30
N GLU A 108 -3.60 4.97 0.09
CA GLU A 108 -4.08 6.05 0.95
C GLU A 108 -3.49 5.99 2.37
N ALA A 109 -3.12 4.78 2.82
CA ALA A 109 -2.31 4.57 4.01
C ALA A 109 -1.00 3.85 3.66
N PRO A 110 0.01 3.86 4.55
CA PRO A 110 1.28 3.21 4.31
C PRO A 110 1.17 1.72 3.94
N VAL A 111 1.87 1.33 2.88
CA VAL A 111 2.10 -0.06 2.48
C VAL A 111 3.58 -0.36 2.60
N THR A 112 3.95 -1.22 3.54
CA THR A 112 5.34 -1.60 3.80
C THR A 112 5.55 -3.07 3.43
N VAL A 113 6.54 -3.32 2.57
CA VAL A 113 6.94 -4.67 2.17
C VAL A 113 8.41 -4.88 2.50
N GLY A 114 8.72 -5.97 3.16
CA GLY A 114 10.08 -6.33 3.56
C GLY A 114 11.00 -6.75 2.41
N ASN A 115 12.14 -7.32 2.76
CA ASN A 115 13.15 -7.77 1.83
C ASN A 115 12.78 -9.12 1.20
N ASP A 116 13.33 -9.42 0.01
CA ASP A 116 13.20 -10.73 -0.66
C ASP A 116 11.74 -11.15 -0.91
N CYS A 117 10.89 -10.19 -1.25
CA CYS A 117 9.48 -10.43 -1.52
C CYS A 117 9.22 -10.61 -3.01
N PHE A 118 8.41 -11.63 -3.35
CA PHE A 118 8.01 -11.97 -4.70
C PHE A 118 6.49 -11.84 -4.84
N ILE A 119 6.05 -10.93 -5.69
CA ILE A 119 4.63 -10.67 -5.94
C ILE A 119 4.25 -11.22 -7.31
N GLY A 120 3.28 -12.13 -7.35
CA GLY A 120 2.73 -12.71 -8.57
C GLY A 120 1.92 -11.72 -9.42
N PRO A 121 1.50 -12.11 -10.63
CA PRO A 121 0.71 -11.23 -11.49
C PRO A 121 -0.69 -10.99 -10.93
N ASN A 122 -1.25 -9.80 -11.24
CA ASN A 122 -2.60 -9.39 -10.83
C ASN A 122 -2.81 -9.37 -9.31
N VAL A 123 -1.78 -9.11 -8.53
CA VAL A 123 -1.90 -8.92 -7.07
C VAL A 123 -2.37 -7.51 -6.80
N SER A 124 -3.31 -7.39 -5.86
CA SER A 124 -3.84 -6.10 -5.42
C SER A 124 -3.70 -5.94 -3.91
N ILE A 125 -3.23 -4.76 -3.48
CA ILE A 125 -3.17 -4.34 -2.08
C ILE A 125 -4.05 -3.11 -1.92
N TYR A 126 -5.01 -3.15 -1.01
CA TYR A 126 -5.92 -2.04 -0.76
C TYR A 126 -5.76 -1.54 0.67
N THR A 127 -5.63 -0.22 0.83
CA THR A 127 -5.63 0.43 2.14
C THR A 127 -6.92 1.22 2.37
N ALA A 128 -7.57 1.70 1.31
CA ALA A 128 -8.79 2.49 1.36
C ALA A 128 -9.99 1.72 1.94
N CYS A 129 -10.78 2.40 2.74
CA CYS A 129 -12.00 1.90 3.35
C CYS A 129 -13.14 2.89 3.16
N HIS A 130 -14.32 2.37 2.83
CA HIS A 130 -15.56 3.13 2.76
C HIS A 130 -16.58 2.62 3.76
N SER A 131 -17.49 3.50 4.21
CA SER A 131 -18.61 3.07 5.04
C SER A 131 -19.52 2.10 4.30
N THR A 132 -19.97 1.07 4.99
CA THR A 132 -21.02 0.16 4.51
C THR A 132 -22.39 0.82 4.49
N ASP A 133 -22.58 1.91 5.28
CA ASP A 133 -23.78 2.75 5.19
C ASP A 133 -23.70 3.59 3.90
N PRO A 134 -24.72 3.47 3.01
CA PRO A 134 -24.73 4.20 1.75
C PRO A 134 -24.83 5.73 1.93
N VAL A 135 -25.45 6.21 3.00
CA VAL A 135 -25.57 7.66 3.26
C VAL A 135 -24.22 8.23 3.63
N GLU A 136 -23.51 7.59 4.55
CA GLU A 136 -22.14 7.99 4.91
C GLU A 136 -21.20 7.87 3.70
N ARG A 137 -21.21 6.75 2.98
CA ARG A 137 -20.35 6.56 1.80
C ARG A 137 -20.57 7.64 0.73
N ASN A 138 -21.82 8.09 0.54
CA ASN A 138 -22.14 9.14 -0.44
C ASN A 138 -21.63 10.53 -0.02
N SER A 139 -21.23 10.73 1.23
CA SER A 139 -20.59 11.97 1.69
C SER A 139 -19.15 12.14 1.17
N ARG A 140 -18.59 11.10 0.51
CA ARG A 140 -17.21 11.05 0.02
C ARG A 140 -16.14 11.05 1.12
N ARG A 141 -16.54 10.84 2.36
CA ARG A 141 -15.62 10.63 3.46
C ARG A 141 -15.22 9.16 3.50
N GLU A 142 -13.95 8.94 3.72
CA GLU A 142 -13.35 7.61 3.78
C GLU A 142 -12.20 7.60 4.79
N TRP A 143 -11.66 6.45 5.07
CA TRP A 143 -10.46 6.27 5.89
C TRP A 143 -9.60 5.19 5.27
N ALA A 144 -8.37 5.03 5.74
CA ALA A 144 -7.48 4.00 5.24
C ALA A 144 -6.84 3.23 6.41
N LYS A 145 -6.37 2.01 6.12
CA LYS A 145 -5.63 1.19 7.09
C LYS A 145 -4.37 0.66 6.45
N PRO A 146 -3.21 0.79 7.12
CA PRO A 146 -1.93 0.37 6.56
C PRO A 146 -1.89 -1.15 6.33
N VAL A 147 -1.07 -1.56 5.36
CA VAL A 147 -0.77 -2.97 5.11
C VAL A 147 0.71 -3.20 5.31
N THR A 148 1.07 -4.26 6.02
CA THR A 148 2.46 -4.62 6.28
C THR A 148 2.73 -6.05 5.82
N ILE A 149 3.83 -6.25 5.09
CA ILE A 149 4.30 -7.56 4.63
C ILE A 149 5.75 -7.71 5.09
N GLY A 150 6.04 -8.79 5.79
CA GLY A 150 7.38 -9.10 6.30
C GLY A 150 8.39 -9.50 5.22
N ASP A 151 9.52 -10.05 5.64
CA ASP A 151 10.59 -10.51 4.76
C ASP A 151 10.31 -11.91 4.19
N ASN A 152 10.92 -12.24 3.03
CA ASN A 152 10.85 -13.55 2.41
C ASN A 152 9.41 -14.02 2.14
N VAL A 153 8.57 -13.14 1.64
CA VAL A 153 7.16 -13.46 1.37
C VAL A 153 6.95 -13.71 -0.13
N TRP A 154 6.30 -14.81 -0.45
CA TRP A 154 5.83 -15.08 -1.80
C TRP A 154 4.30 -14.99 -1.87
N ILE A 155 3.82 -14.06 -2.68
CA ILE A 155 2.39 -13.87 -2.94
C ILE A 155 2.07 -14.38 -4.34
N GLY A 156 1.24 -15.41 -4.43
CA GLY A 156 0.77 -15.99 -5.67
C GLY A 156 -0.07 -15.02 -6.51
N GLY A 157 -0.24 -15.34 -7.79
CA GLY A 157 -1.02 -14.48 -8.70
C GLY A 157 -2.50 -14.33 -8.30
N SER A 158 -3.07 -13.19 -8.65
CA SER A 158 -4.49 -12.84 -8.38
C SER A 158 -4.87 -12.86 -6.89
N VAL A 159 -3.93 -12.59 -6.01
CA VAL A 159 -4.18 -12.39 -4.57
C VAL A 159 -4.66 -10.96 -4.33
N THR A 160 -5.64 -10.83 -3.44
CA THR A 160 -6.10 -9.53 -2.93
C THR A 160 -5.82 -9.43 -1.43
N ILE A 161 -5.16 -8.37 -0.99
CA ILE A 161 -4.87 -8.07 0.41
C ILE A 161 -5.73 -6.88 0.83
N LEU A 162 -6.53 -7.08 1.89
CA LEU A 162 -7.48 -6.08 2.37
C LEU A 162 -6.85 -5.11 3.39
N PRO A 163 -7.48 -3.94 3.60
CA PRO A 163 -6.98 -2.90 4.49
C PRO A 163 -6.72 -3.38 5.93
N GLY A 164 -5.59 -2.98 6.49
CA GLY A 164 -5.21 -3.27 7.87
C GLY A 164 -4.56 -4.63 8.10
N VAL A 165 -4.27 -5.38 7.04
CA VAL A 165 -3.67 -6.72 7.15
C VAL A 165 -2.16 -6.63 7.37
N THR A 166 -1.67 -7.46 8.30
CA THR A 166 -0.24 -7.76 8.47
C THR A 166 0.03 -9.21 8.03
N ILE A 167 0.97 -9.39 7.11
CA ILE A 167 1.53 -10.70 6.72
C ILE A 167 2.93 -10.80 7.30
N GLY A 168 3.18 -11.81 8.10
CA GLY A 168 4.48 -12.07 8.71
C GLY A 168 5.57 -12.46 7.71
N SER A 169 6.75 -12.76 8.21
CA SER A 169 7.91 -13.18 7.41
C SER A 169 7.89 -14.68 7.09
N ASN A 170 8.59 -15.08 6.00
CA ASN A 170 8.66 -16.47 5.56
C ASN A 170 7.28 -17.08 5.24
N VAL A 171 6.43 -16.31 4.58
CA VAL A 171 5.03 -16.68 4.27
C VAL A 171 4.87 -16.92 2.78
N THR A 172 4.07 -17.93 2.44
CA THR A 172 3.57 -18.12 1.08
C THR A 172 2.05 -17.94 1.06
N ILE A 173 1.55 -17.02 0.23
CA ILE A 173 0.11 -16.87 -0.04
C ILE A 173 -0.21 -17.53 -1.39
N GLY A 174 -1.07 -18.53 -1.38
CA GLY A 174 -1.48 -19.23 -2.60
C GLY A 174 -2.29 -18.36 -3.55
N ALA A 175 -2.15 -18.62 -4.86
CA ALA A 175 -2.83 -17.85 -5.89
C ALA A 175 -4.36 -17.81 -5.71
N GLY A 176 -4.99 -16.69 -6.10
CA GLY A 176 -6.44 -16.49 -6.00
C GLY A 176 -6.97 -16.28 -4.57
N SER A 177 -6.09 -16.09 -3.59
CA SER A 177 -6.50 -15.87 -2.19
C SER A 177 -6.98 -14.45 -1.95
N VAL A 178 -7.91 -14.30 -0.98
CA VAL A 178 -8.31 -13.00 -0.43
C VAL A 178 -7.93 -12.94 1.03
N VAL A 179 -6.90 -12.14 1.34
CA VAL A 179 -6.34 -12.00 2.69
C VAL A 179 -7.12 -10.94 3.44
N VAL A 180 -7.94 -11.38 4.39
CA VAL A 180 -8.88 -10.54 5.16
C VAL A 180 -8.50 -10.40 6.63
N LYS A 181 -7.43 -11.07 7.07
CA LYS A 181 -6.90 -11.08 8.44
C LYS A 181 -5.41 -11.31 8.41
N ASP A 182 -4.74 -10.97 9.49
CA ASP A 182 -3.32 -11.18 9.67
C ASP A 182 -2.92 -12.64 9.45
N ILE A 183 -1.76 -12.82 8.85
CA ILE A 183 -1.13 -14.12 8.60
C ILE A 183 0.19 -14.17 9.41
N PRO A 184 0.35 -15.17 10.29
CA PRO A 184 1.55 -15.30 11.10
C PRO A 184 2.79 -15.69 10.29
N ASP A 185 3.98 -15.55 10.90
CA ASP A 185 5.24 -15.97 10.30
C ASP A 185 5.28 -17.46 9.97
N GLY A 186 6.11 -17.81 8.97
CA GLY A 186 6.53 -19.18 8.71
C GLY A 186 5.40 -20.11 8.29
N CYS A 187 4.50 -19.66 7.42
CA CYS A 187 3.37 -20.49 7.04
C CYS A 187 3.01 -20.39 5.55
N VAL A 188 2.15 -21.31 5.12
CA VAL A 188 1.45 -21.27 3.84
C VAL A 188 -0.03 -21.01 4.12
N ALA A 189 -0.59 -19.99 3.47
CA ALA A 189 -1.99 -19.64 3.58
C ALA A 189 -2.66 -19.55 2.20
N VAL A 190 -3.89 -19.99 2.08
CA VAL A 190 -4.60 -20.06 0.79
C VAL A 190 -6.11 -19.81 0.96
N GLY A 191 -6.77 -19.44 -0.12
CA GLY A 191 -8.22 -19.47 -0.27
C GLY A 191 -8.91 -18.12 -0.13
N ASN A 192 -10.22 -18.12 -0.27
CA ASN A 192 -11.11 -16.97 -0.09
C ASN A 192 -12.26 -17.35 0.86
N PRO A 193 -12.24 -16.87 2.11
CA PRO A 193 -11.20 -16.08 2.73
C PRO A 193 -9.90 -16.88 3.00
N CYS A 194 -8.75 -16.21 2.91
CA CYS A 194 -7.45 -16.84 3.11
C CYS A 194 -7.28 -17.42 4.52
N ARG A 195 -6.72 -18.63 4.62
CA ARG A 195 -6.46 -19.32 5.90
C ARG A 195 -5.12 -20.04 5.85
N VAL A 196 -4.44 -20.10 6.98
CA VAL A 196 -3.23 -20.92 7.15
C VAL A 196 -3.61 -22.40 6.98
N VAL A 197 -2.90 -23.07 6.10
CA VAL A 197 -3.08 -24.52 5.81
C VAL A 197 -1.87 -25.35 6.25
N LYS A 198 -0.70 -24.70 6.42
CA LYS A 198 0.53 -25.36 6.84
C LYS A 198 1.47 -24.37 7.51
N PHE A 199 2.14 -24.77 8.58
CA PHE A 199 3.33 -24.10 9.10
C PHE A 199 4.59 -24.74 8.53
N LEU A 200 5.59 -23.91 8.25
CA LEU A 200 6.92 -24.39 7.82
C LEU A 200 7.63 -25.00 9.03
N GLU A 201 8.37 -26.08 8.78
CA GLU A 201 9.23 -26.64 9.83
C GLU A 201 10.36 -25.64 10.14
N LYS A 202 10.63 -25.43 11.42
CA LYS A 202 11.78 -24.64 11.84
C LYS A 202 13.01 -25.53 11.67
N GLU A 203 13.93 -25.08 10.81
CA GLU A 203 15.28 -25.67 10.76
C GLU A 203 16.07 -25.38 12.05
#